data_8d9e3e657ead1ee58bf3ff171d8a8dd3
#
_entry.id   8d9e3e657ead1ee58bf3ff171d8a8dd3
#
_cell.length_a   1.000
_cell.length_b   1.000
_cell.length_c   1.000
_cell.angle_alpha   90.00
_cell.angle_beta   90.00
_cell.angle_gamma   90.00
#
_symmetry.space_group_name_H-M   'P 1'
#
loop_
_entity.id
_entity.type
_entity.pdbx_description
1 polymer ?
#
loop_
_entity_poly.entity_id
_entity_poly.type
_entity_poly.pdbx_seq_one_letter_code
_entity_poly.pdbx_strand_id
1 'polypeptide(L)'
;LINYACMHLNLDDKNMIFESWLTPDAMGVKGYMQSPCTSPWRTVIVSNDARDILASRITLNLNEPCKIEDTSWIKPCKYVGVWWEMITGKSDWSYTWDFPSIQLGVTDYTKAKPHGRHGATTKHVKEYIDFASEHGFDGVLVEGWNQGWEDWFGNSKDYVFDFVTPYPDFNVDEIREYAKSKGVYMVMHHETSSSIRNYERHMDRAYQFMNDNGYPAVKSGYVGDIVPRGENHYSQWLVNHYQYAVEKAADYKIMVNAHEAVRPTGICRTWPNLIGNESARGTEYQA
;
A
#
# COMPACT_ATOMS: atom_id res chain seq x y z
N LEU A 1 21.33 7.01 -6.66
CA LEU A 1 20.08 7.39 -5.99
C LEU A 1 18.97 7.46 -7.03
N ILE A 2 18.43 6.33 -7.42
CA ILE A 2 17.31 6.26 -8.34
C ILE A 2 16.04 6.58 -7.54
N ASN A 3 15.24 7.55 -8.00
CA ASN A 3 13.95 7.94 -7.42
C ASN A 3 13.95 8.33 -5.93
N TYR A 4 14.99 8.99 -5.50
CA TYR A 4 15.10 9.41 -4.12
C TYR A 4 14.19 10.63 -3.85
N ALA A 5 13.00 10.38 -3.32
CA ALA A 5 12.01 11.42 -2.99
C ALA A 5 12.22 12.04 -1.59
N CYS A 6 13.26 11.69 -0.91
CA CYS A 6 13.37 11.79 0.54
C CYS A 6 14.15 12.99 0.97
N MET A 7 13.66 14.14 0.57
CA MET A 7 14.21 15.40 1.04
C MET A 7 13.31 15.98 2.14
N HIS A 8 13.91 16.23 3.28
CA HIS A 8 13.36 17.14 4.25
C HIS A 8 13.71 18.56 3.84
N LEU A 9 12.70 19.42 3.80
CA LEU A 9 12.86 20.84 3.47
C LEU A 9 12.60 21.68 4.70
N ASN A 10 13.50 22.60 4.98
CA ASN A 10 13.34 23.64 5.97
C ASN A 10 13.41 25.01 5.28
N LEU A 11 12.56 25.95 5.70
CA LEU A 11 12.58 27.31 5.21
C LEU A 11 13.10 28.24 6.31
N ASP A 12 14.23 28.88 6.07
CA ASP A 12 14.63 30.08 6.79
C ASP A 12 14.00 31.29 6.09
N ASP A 13 12.88 31.75 6.58
CA ASP A 13 12.11 32.85 6.00
C ASP A 13 12.79 34.21 6.12
N LYS A 14 13.69 34.38 7.11
CA LYS A 14 14.44 35.62 7.29
C LYS A 14 15.51 35.80 6.25
N ASN A 15 16.20 34.74 5.89
CA ASN A 15 17.27 34.75 4.90
C ASN A 15 16.81 34.27 3.54
N MET A 16 15.55 33.87 3.38
CA MET A 16 14.99 33.31 2.15
C MET A 16 15.78 32.11 1.63
N ILE A 17 16.17 31.21 2.55
CA ILE A 17 16.97 30.02 2.25
C ILE A 17 16.12 28.78 2.44
N PHE A 18 16.08 27.93 1.39
CA PHE A 18 15.59 26.57 1.50
C PHE A 18 16.76 25.62 1.79
N GLU A 19 16.70 24.97 2.95
CA GLU A 19 17.63 23.90 3.30
C GLU A 19 16.97 22.56 2.98
N SER A 20 17.74 21.71 2.30
CA SER A 20 17.28 20.36 1.92
C SER A 20 18.30 19.33 2.36
N TRP A 21 17.85 18.31 3.08
CA TRP A 21 18.71 17.17 3.42
C TRP A 21 18.00 15.85 3.24
N LEU A 22 18.79 14.80 3.03
CA LEU A 22 18.30 13.44 2.86
C LEU A 22 18.01 12.81 4.22
N THR A 23 16.97 11.99 4.29
CA THR A 23 16.64 11.20 5.48
C THR A 23 17.69 10.10 5.69
N PRO A 24 18.29 10.00 6.86
CA PRO A 24 19.26 8.95 7.16
C PRO A 24 18.59 7.59 7.31
N ASP A 25 19.36 6.54 7.10
CA ASP A 25 19.03 5.18 7.48
C ASP A 25 19.33 4.89 8.96
N ALA A 26 19.17 3.63 9.37
CA ALA A 26 19.46 3.16 10.73
C ALA A 26 20.91 3.38 11.20
N MET A 27 21.86 3.54 10.27
CA MET A 27 23.28 3.78 10.55
C MET A 27 23.66 5.26 10.45
N GLY A 28 22.69 6.14 10.19
CA GLY A 28 22.89 7.56 9.97
C GLY A 28 23.39 7.92 8.58
N VAL A 29 23.48 6.95 7.66
CA VAL A 29 23.90 7.18 6.27
C VAL A 29 22.73 7.72 5.46
N LYS A 30 22.96 8.79 4.72
CA LYS A 30 21.93 9.48 3.95
C LYS A 30 21.75 8.96 2.53
N GLY A 31 22.65 8.11 2.07
CA GLY A 31 22.56 7.46 0.76
C GLY A 31 23.84 6.70 0.43
N TYR A 32 23.67 5.59 -0.26
CA TYR A 32 24.75 4.75 -0.77
C TYR A 32 24.86 4.95 -2.28
N MET A 33 26.06 5.10 -2.78
CA MET A 33 26.35 5.27 -4.21
C MET A 33 27.44 4.31 -4.63
N GLN A 34 27.23 3.65 -5.75
CA GLN A 34 28.24 2.81 -6.38
C GLN A 34 28.64 3.45 -7.71
N SER A 35 29.93 3.66 -7.92
CA SER A 35 30.45 4.21 -9.16
C SER A 35 30.50 3.14 -10.27
N PRO A 36 30.14 3.47 -11.53
CA PRO A 36 29.57 4.74 -11.97
C PRO A 36 28.11 4.89 -11.56
N CYS A 37 27.67 6.11 -11.24
CA CYS A 37 26.27 6.39 -10.87
C CYS A 37 25.84 7.79 -11.37
N THR A 38 24.52 7.94 -11.51
CA THR A 38 23.86 9.20 -11.83
C THR A 38 22.97 9.61 -10.65
N SER A 39 23.09 10.85 -10.21
CA SER A 39 22.17 11.38 -9.19
C SER A 39 20.80 11.65 -9.79
N PRO A 40 19.73 11.55 -9.00
CA PRO A 40 18.40 11.92 -9.48
C PRO A 40 18.29 13.42 -9.74
N TRP A 41 17.37 13.80 -10.62
CA TRP A 41 17.01 15.19 -10.86
C TRP A 41 16.51 15.86 -9.58
N ARG A 42 16.84 17.13 -9.44
CA ARG A 42 16.23 18.03 -8.45
C ARG A 42 15.54 19.15 -9.21
N THR A 43 14.28 19.38 -8.88
CA THR A 43 13.46 20.37 -9.57
C THR A 43 12.97 21.42 -8.59
N VAL A 44 12.88 22.65 -9.06
CA VAL A 44 12.26 23.76 -8.34
C VAL A 44 11.22 24.36 -9.27
N ILE A 45 9.98 24.43 -8.80
CA ILE A 45 8.89 25.08 -9.54
C ILE A 45 8.64 26.43 -8.88
N VAL A 46 8.78 27.50 -9.66
CA VAL A 46 8.53 28.87 -9.20
C VAL A 46 7.41 29.45 -10.04
N SER A 47 6.36 29.94 -9.37
CA SER A 47 5.21 30.57 -10.02
C SER A 47 4.58 31.61 -9.13
N ASN A 48 3.91 32.58 -9.72
CA ASN A 48 3.04 33.53 -9.03
C ASN A 48 1.63 33.00 -8.78
N ASP A 49 1.30 31.82 -9.31
CA ASP A 49 -0.01 31.16 -9.17
C ASP A 49 0.17 29.73 -8.67
N ALA A 50 -0.42 29.42 -7.52
CA ALA A 50 -0.34 28.08 -6.93
C ALA A 50 -0.93 26.97 -7.85
N ARG A 51 -1.85 27.31 -8.74
CA ARG A 51 -2.42 26.38 -9.72
C ARG A 51 -1.40 25.85 -10.72
N ASP A 52 -0.38 26.64 -11.04
CA ASP A 52 0.71 26.23 -11.95
C ASP A 52 1.53 25.08 -11.35
N ILE A 53 1.66 25.02 -10.02
CA ILE A 53 2.36 23.94 -9.33
C ILE A 53 1.60 22.63 -9.54
N LEU A 54 0.27 22.65 -9.42
CA LEU A 54 -0.57 21.49 -9.66
C LEU A 54 -0.59 21.06 -11.13
N ALA A 55 -0.56 22.03 -12.04
CA ALA A 55 -0.57 21.79 -13.48
C ALA A 55 0.81 21.36 -14.04
N SER A 56 1.87 21.54 -13.28
CA SER A 56 3.24 21.26 -13.74
C SER A 56 3.46 19.77 -14.01
N ARG A 57 3.97 19.47 -15.19
CA ARG A 57 4.36 18.12 -15.61
C ARG A 57 5.87 17.88 -15.54
N ILE A 58 6.64 18.78 -14.94
CA ILE A 58 8.09 18.69 -14.94
C ILE A 58 8.57 17.39 -14.28
N THR A 59 7.97 17.01 -13.16
CA THR A 59 8.34 15.78 -12.44
C THR A 59 8.05 14.53 -13.29
N LEU A 60 6.91 14.48 -13.98
CA LEU A 60 6.58 13.39 -14.90
C LEU A 60 7.60 13.35 -16.06
N ASN A 61 7.88 14.49 -16.67
CA ASN A 61 8.70 14.58 -17.88
C ASN A 61 10.16 14.20 -17.68
N LEU A 62 10.66 14.25 -16.45
CA LEU A 62 12.02 13.85 -16.09
C LEU A 62 12.17 12.36 -15.78
N ASN A 63 11.07 11.64 -15.69
CA ASN A 63 11.09 10.17 -15.55
C ASN A 63 11.23 9.50 -16.92
N GLU A 64 11.78 8.29 -16.92
CA GLU A 64 11.91 7.46 -18.11
C GLU A 64 10.56 7.18 -18.78
N PRO A 65 10.53 6.92 -20.08
CA PRO A 65 9.33 6.45 -20.75
C PRO A 65 8.75 5.18 -20.10
N CYS A 66 7.48 4.90 -20.42
CA CYS A 66 6.82 3.70 -19.97
C CYS A 66 7.61 2.44 -20.32
N LYS A 67 7.82 1.56 -19.34
CA LYS A 67 8.53 0.27 -19.48
C LYS A 67 7.60 -0.91 -19.65
N ILE A 68 6.28 -0.71 -19.53
CA ILE A 68 5.28 -1.75 -19.73
C ILE A 68 4.86 -1.73 -21.21
N GLU A 69 5.09 -2.82 -21.91
CA GLU A 69 4.77 -2.92 -23.34
C GLU A 69 3.27 -2.90 -23.61
N ASP A 70 2.50 -3.68 -22.86
CA ASP A 70 1.03 -3.73 -22.93
C ASP A 70 0.43 -3.13 -21.68
N THR A 71 -0.15 -1.95 -21.79
CA THR A 71 -0.84 -1.23 -20.71
C THR A 71 -2.35 -1.42 -20.70
N SER A 72 -2.91 -2.26 -21.55
CA SER A 72 -4.36 -2.44 -21.74
C SER A 72 -5.08 -2.95 -20.47
N TRP A 73 -4.37 -3.62 -19.59
CA TRP A 73 -4.86 -4.12 -18.31
C TRP A 73 -4.91 -3.06 -17.22
N ILE A 74 -4.24 -1.93 -17.39
CA ILE A 74 -4.20 -0.84 -16.39
C ILE A 74 -5.45 0.02 -16.58
N LYS A 75 -6.33 -0.01 -15.57
CA LYS A 75 -7.60 0.74 -15.58
C LYS A 75 -7.77 1.45 -14.24
N PRO A 76 -7.63 2.79 -14.20
CA PRO A 76 -8.03 3.55 -13.02
C PRO A 76 -9.45 3.21 -12.62
N CYS A 77 -9.70 3.08 -11.34
CA CYS A 77 -10.96 2.58 -10.84
C CYS A 77 -11.49 3.36 -9.63
N LYS A 78 -12.79 3.29 -9.43
CA LYS A 78 -13.46 3.72 -8.21
C LYS A 78 -13.80 2.48 -7.39
N TYR A 79 -13.44 2.46 -6.13
CA TYR A 79 -13.80 1.37 -5.24
C TYR A 79 -14.31 1.88 -3.89
N VAL A 80 -15.10 1.05 -3.21
CA VAL A 80 -15.48 1.22 -1.81
C VAL A 80 -14.70 0.22 -0.95
N GLY A 81 -14.57 0.48 0.34
CA GLY A 81 -13.78 -0.38 1.22
C GLY A 81 -14.50 -0.76 2.52
N VAL A 82 -14.35 -2.02 2.89
CA VAL A 82 -14.61 -2.50 4.26
C VAL A 82 -13.43 -2.04 5.11
N TRP A 83 -13.55 -0.87 5.73
CA TRP A 83 -12.47 -0.20 6.44
C TRP A 83 -12.96 0.85 7.43
N TRP A 84 -13.82 1.80 7.00
CA TRP A 84 -14.19 2.95 7.82
C TRP A 84 -14.91 2.56 9.11
N GLU A 85 -15.70 1.53 9.08
CA GLU A 85 -16.38 0.99 10.26
C GLU A 85 -15.42 0.47 11.34
N MET A 86 -14.22 0.04 10.96
CA MET A 86 -13.16 -0.39 11.87
C MET A 86 -12.53 0.82 12.54
N ILE A 87 -12.25 1.89 11.80
CA ILE A 87 -11.74 3.18 12.34
C ILE A 87 -12.73 3.77 13.35
N THR A 88 -14.02 3.69 13.06
CA THR A 88 -15.08 4.20 13.96
C THR A 88 -15.45 3.23 15.09
N GLY A 89 -14.81 2.07 15.19
CA GLY A 89 -15.03 1.07 16.23
C GLY A 89 -16.36 0.32 16.13
N LYS A 90 -17.03 0.35 14.97
CA LYS A 90 -18.25 -0.44 14.74
C LYS A 90 -17.91 -1.92 14.49
N SER A 91 -16.83 -2.19 13.79
CA SER A 91 -16.27 -3.52 13.57
C SER A 91 -14.78 -3.55 13.91
N ASP A 92 -14.13 -4.68 13.67
CA ASP A 92 -12.74 -4.93 13.99
C ASP A 92 -12.05 -5.58 12.77
N TRP A 93 -10.73 -5.34 12.61
CA TRP A 93 -9.91 -6.05 11.62
C TRP A 93 -9.64 -7.50 12.02
N SER A 94 -9.54 -7.78 13.34
CA SER A 94 -9.24 -9.11 13.85
C SER A 94 -10.47 -10.01 13.90
N TYR A 95 -10.22 -11.32 13.91
CA TYR A 95 -11.24 -12.34 13.98
C TYR A 95 -11.56 -12.76 15.42
N THR A 96 -10.54 -12.79 16.30
CA THR A 96 -10.64 -13.36 17.64
C THR A 96 -9.88 -12.54 18.67
N TRP A 97 -10.22 -12.70 19.94
CA TRP A 97 -9.45 -12.19 21.08
C TRP A 97 -8.71 -13.30 21.84
N ASP A 98 -8.77 -14.54 21.34
CA ASP A 98 -8.12 -15.67 22.00
C ASP A 98 -6.59 -15.65 21.88
N PHE A 99 -6.06 -14.89 20.89
CA PHE A 99 -4.63 -14.82 20.62
C PHE A 99 -4.07 -13.41 20.88
N PRO A 100 -3.38 -13.19 22.02
CA PRO A 100 -2.70 -11.93 22.29
C PRO A 100 -1.44 -11.72 21.39
N SER A 101 -0.97 -12.81 20.77
CA SER A 101 0.14 -12.81 19.81
C SER A 101 -0.02 -13.99 18.85
N ILE A 102 0.31 -13.78 17.59
CA ILE A 102 0.24 -14.81 16.55
C ILE A 102 1.62 -15.21 16.06
N GLN A 103 1.73 -16.44 15.54
CA GLN A 103 2.90 -16.94 14.86
C GLN A 103 2.48 -17.54 13.53
N LEU A 104 2.99 -16.97 12.42
CA LEU A 104 2.69 -17.44 11.08
C LEU A 104 2.96 -18.94 10.92
N GLY A 105 2.00 -19.67 10.34
CA GLY A 105 2.10 -21.10 10.09
C GLY A 105 2.01 -22.00 11.34
N VAL A 106 1.81 -21.43 12.54
CA VAL A 106 1.70 -22.15 13.82
C VAL A 106 0.38 -21.88 14.52
N THR A 107 -0.06 -20.62 14.57
CA THR A 107 -1.32 -20.25 15.21
C THR A 107 -2.49 -20.88 14.45
N ASP A 108 -3.29 -21.66 15.15
CA ASP A 108 -4.39 -22.46 14.59
C ASP A 108 -5.74 -21.76 14.81
N TYR A 109 -6.16 -20.99 13.83
CA TYR A 109 -7.42 -20.25 13.88
C TYR A 109 -8.67 -21.14 13.86
N THR A 110 -8.55 -22.44 13.54
CA THR A 110 -9.69 -23.36 13.64
C THR A 110 -10.12 -23.63 15.09
N LYS A 111 -9.24 -23.33 16.04
CA LYS A 111 -9.50 -23.46 17.48
C LYS A 111 -9.96 -22.16 18.14
N ALA A 112 -9.87 -21.06 17.42
CA ALA A 112 -10.26 -19.75 17.94
C ALA A 112 -11.77 -19.54 17.87
N LYS A 113 -12.29 -18.77 18.82
CA LYS A 113 -13.69 -18.32 18.81
C LYS A 113 -13.77 -16.94 18.16
N PRO A 114 -14.66 -16.73 17.16
CA PRO A 114 -14.89 -15.40 16.63
C PRO A 114 -15.47 -14.50 17.73
N HIS A 115 -14.96 -13.29 17.85
CA HIS A 115 -15.50 -12.31 18.79
C HIS A 115 -16.78 -11.61 18.29
N GLY A 116 -17.20 -11.88 17.04
CA GLY A 116 -18.46 -11.41 16.47
C GLY A 116 -18.45 -9.95 15.97
N ARG A 117 -17.29 -9.31 15.93
CA ARG A 117 -17.11 -7.92 15.45
C ARG A 117 -16.25 -7.82 14.20
N HIS A 118 -15.82 -8.95 13.64
CA HIS A 118 -15.00 -8.98 12.46
C HIS A 118 -15.73 -8.37 11.25
N GLY A 119 -15.16 -7.32 10.65
CA GLY A 119 -15.79 -6.59 9.55
C GLY A 119 -15.67 -7.31 8.21
N ALA A 120 -14.60 -8.09 8.00
CA ALA A 120 -14.31 -8.75 6.73
C ALA A 120 -15.02 -10.13 6.59
N THR A 121 -16.23 -10.30 7.14
CA THR A 121 -16.98 -11.55 6.95
C THR A 121 -17.49 -11.67 5.51
N THR A 122 -17.55 -12.89 4.98
CA THR A 122 -18.10 -13.17 3.64
C THR A 122 -19.47 -12.52 3.43
N LYS A 123 -20.35 -12.61 4.43
CA LYS A 123 -21.68 -12.00 4.37
C LYS A 123 -21.61 -10.49 4.20
N HIS A 124 -20.83 -9.83 5.05
CA HIS A 124 -20.72 -8.37 5.05
C HIS A 124 -20.06 -7.82 3.79
N VAL A 125 -19.04 -8.52 3.30
CA VAL A 125 -18.38 -8.16 2.04
C VAL A 125 -19.34 -8.23 0.86
N LYS A 126 -20.28 -9.18 0.82
CA LYS A 126 -21.33 -9.23 -0.20
C LYS A 126 -22.26 -8.02 -0.17
N GLU A 127 -22.56 -7.46 0.99
CA GLU A 127 -23.34 -6.22 1.13
C GLU A 127 -22.60 -5.04 0.49
N TYR A 128 -21.26 -4.96 0.64
CA TYR A 128 -20.42 -3.96 -0.05
C TYR A 128 -20.36 -4.19 -1.56
N ILE A 129 -20.33 -5.44 -2.01
CA ILE A 129 -20.37 -5.79 -3.44
C ILE A 129 -21.70 -5.34 -4.07
N ASP A 130 -22.84 -5.58 -3.39
CA ASP A 130 -24.13 -5.13 -3.84
C ASP A 130 -24.17 -3.60 -3.93
N PHE A 131 -23.72 -2.91 -2.90
CA PHE A 131 -23.61 -1.45 -2.89
C PHE A 131 -22.74 -0.93 -4.05
N ALA A 132 -21.57 -1.54 -4.25
CA ALA A 132 -20.67 -1.15 -5.33
C ALA A 132 -21.32 -1.30 -6.70
N SER A 133 -21.99 -2.43 -6.94
CA SER A 133 -22.71 -2.71 -8.19
C SER A 133 -23.85 -1.72 -8.42
N GLU A 134 -24.66 -1.44 -7.40
CA GLU A 134 -25.81 -0.53 -7.48
C GLU A 134 -25.41 0.93 -7.73
N HIS A 135 -24.23 1.35 -7.21
CA HIS A 135 -23.77 2.73 -7.27
C HIS A 135 -22.64 2.99 -8.28
N GLY A 136 -22.35 2.02 -9.15
CA GLY A 136 -21.40 2.19 -10.24
C GLY A 136 -19.94 2.34 -9.78
N PHE A 137 -19.57 1.63 -8.72
CA PHE A 137 -18.17 1.42 -8.35
C PHE A 137 -17.63 0.21 -9.09
N ASP A 138 -16.34 0.25 -9.42
CA ASP A 138 -15.67 -0.81 -10.17
C ASP A 138 -15.24 -1.95 -9.26
N GLY A 139 -14.94 -1.66 -7.98
CA GLY A 139 -14.35 -2.63 -7.08
C GLY A 139 -14.70 -2.45 -5.61
N VAL A 140 -14.37 -3.48 -4.83
CA VAL A 140 -14.46 -3.51 -3.37
C VAL A 140 -13.12 -3.90 -2.77
N LEU A 141 -12.58 -3.04 -1.91
CA LEU A 141 -11.43 -3.31 -1.06
C LEU A 141 -11.91 -3.93 0.26
N VAL A 142 -11.16 -4.89 0.80
CA VAL A 142 -11.45 -5.46 2.13
C VAL A 142 -10.20 -5.46 2.97
N GLU A 143 -10.17 -4.67 4.01
CA GLU A 143 -9.17 -4.77 5.07
C GLU A 143 -9.57 -5.86 6.08
N GLY A 144 -8.61 -6.43 6.78
CA GLY A 144 -8.90 -7.46 7.78
C GLY A 144 -9.24 -8.83 7.21
N TRP A 145 -9.04 -9.09 5.92
CA TRP A 145 -9.45 -10.34 5.27
C TRP A 145 -8.59 -11.54 5.65
N ASN A 146 -7.31 -11.33 5.94
CA ASN A 146 -6.30 -12.35 6.17
C ASN A 146 -5.88 -12.43 7.64
N GLN A 147 -5.33 -13.58 8.05
CA GLN A 147 -4.89 -13.83 9.42
C GLN A 147 -3.73 -12.93 9.83
N GLY A 148 -3.72 -12.48 11.10
CA GLY A 148 -2.61 -11.72 11.71
C GLY A 148 -2.99 -10.40 12.35
N TRP A 149 -4.20 -9.90 12.15
CA TRP A 149 -4.61 -8.58 12.64
C TRP A 149 -4.75 -8.48 14.17
N GLU A 150 -4.75 -9.59 14.88
CA GLU A 150 -4.70 -9.60 16.34
C GLU A 150 -3.43 -8.99 16.92
N ASP A 151 -2.35 -8.96 16.11
CA ASP A 151 -1.00 -8.65 16.58
C ASP A 151 -0.25 -7.72 15.61
N TRP A 152 -0.96 -6.84 14.90
CA TRP A 152 -0.33 -6.06 13.84
C TRP A 152 0.13 -4.67 14.29
N PHE A 153 -0.71 -3.92 14.98
CA PHE A 153 -0.46 -2.52 15.26
C PHE A 153 0.34 -2.33 16.57
N GLY A 154 1.37 -1.48 16.51
CA GLY A 154 2.15 -1.08 17.69
C GLY A 154 3.15 -2.09 18.21
N ASN A 155 3.19 -3.31 17.66
CA ASN A 155 4.06 -4.38 18.14
C ASN A 155 5.44 -4.39 17.47
N SER A 156 5.65 -3.63 16.38
CA SER A 156 6.90 -3.59 15.59
C SER A 156 7.44 -5.01 15.31
N LYS A 157 6.54 -5.91 14.92
CA LYS A 157 6.80 -7.33 14.81
C LYS A 157 7.10 -7.70 13.37
N ASP A 158 8.19 -8.43 13.15
CA ASP A 158 8.48 -9.08 11.88
C ASP A 158 7.54 -10.30 11.70
N TYR A 159 7.18 -10.65 10.46
CA TYR A 159 6.37 -11.83 10.13
C TYR A 159 4.94 -11.84 10.71
N VAL A 160 4.20 -10.74 10.56
CA VAL A 160 2.79 -10.68 11.00
C VAL A 160 1.84 -11.30 9.97
N PHE A 161 2.02 -11.01 8.68
CA PHE A 161 1.13 -11.45 7.60
C PHE A 161 1.82 -12.35 6.58
N ASP A 162 1.07 -13.30 6.01
CA ASP A 162 1.54 -14.15 4.90
C ASP A 162 0.89 -13.81 3.55
N PHE A 163 -0.08 -12.90 3.55
CA PHE A 163 -0.77 -12.35 2.39
C PHE A 163 -1.54 -13.36 1.50
N VAL A 164 -1.81 -14.56 2.01
CA VAL A 164 -2.51 -15.60 1.25
C VAL A 164 -3.51 -16.40 2.08
N THR A 165 -3.47 -16.30 3.42
CA THR A 165 -4.31 -17.10 4.30
C THR A 165 -5.47 -16.28 4.84
N PRO A 166 -6.72 -16.50 4.37
CA PRO A 166 -7.89 -15.78 4.86
C PRO A 166 -8.26 -16.21 6.28
N TYR A 167 -9.04 -15.36 6.95
CA TYR A 167 -9.74 -15.78 8.17
C TYR A 167 -10.81 -16.85 7.87
N PRO A 168 -11.22 -17.64 8.87
CA PRO A 168 -12.19 -18.73 8.65
C PRO A 168 -13.57 -18.30 8.14
N ASP A 169 -13.95 -17.04 8.38
CA ASP A 169 -15.23 -16.45 7.95
C ASP A 169 -15.14 -15.61 6.66
N PHE A 170 -13.95 -15.57 6.04
CA PHE A 170 -13.71 -14.92 4.74
C PHE A 170 -13.51 -15.98 3.65
N ASN A 171 -14.54 -16.27 2.88
CA ASN A 171 -14.49 -17.26 1.79
C ASN A 171 -14.11 -16.58 0.46
N VAL A 172 -12.84 -16.72 0.08
CA VAL A 172 -12.27 -16.10 -1.14
C VAL A 172 -13.02 -16.51 -2.41
N ASP A 173 -13.31 -17.80 -2.57
CA ASP A 173 -13.97 -18.32 -3.77
C ASP A 173 -15.40 -17.82 -3.90
N GLU A 174 -16.15 -17.85 -2.80
CA GLU A 174 -17.53 -17.38 -2.76
C GLU A 174 -17.63 -15.88 -3.05
N ILE A 175 -16.73 -15.09 -2.46
CA ILE A 175 -16.67 -13.63 -2.67
C ILE A 175 -16.30 -13.33 -4.13
N ARG A 176 -15.29 -14.01 -4.69
CA ARG A 176 -14.87 -13.85 -6.07
C ARG A 176 -16.02 -14.10 -7.06
N GLU A 177 -16.71 -15.25 -6.93
CA GLU A 177 -17.82 -15.59 -7.82
C GLU A 177 -19.00 -14.64 -7.65
N TYR A 178 -19.27 -14.20 -6.43
CA TYR A 178 -20.32 -13.22 -6.16
C TYR A 178 -20.00 -11.87 -6.79
N ALA A 179 -18.82 -11.33 -6.58
CA ALA A 179 -18.38 -10.07 -7.16
C ALA A 179 -18.44 -10.10 -8.70
N LYS A 180 -17.96 -11.20 -9.30
CA LYS A 180 -18.04 -11.41 -10.75
C LYS A 180 -19.49 -11.41 -11.26
N SER A 181 -20.42 -12.03 -10.52
CA SER A 181 -21.84 -12.04 -10.88
C SER A 181 -22.50 -10.67 -10.87
N LYS A 182 -21.93 -9.73 -10.10
CA LYS A 182 -22.37 -8.35 -9.95
C LYS A 182 -21.63 -7.36 -10.86
N GLY A 183 -20.64 -7.82 -11.63
CA GLY A 183 -19.80 -6.96 -12.47
C GLY A 183 -18.79 -6.09 -11.69
N VAL A 184 -18.47 -6.49 -10.47
CA VAL A 184 -17.53 -5.81 -9.56
C VAL A 184 -16.31 -6.70 -9.38
N TYR A 185 -15.12 -6.15 -9.22
CA TYR A 185 -13.94 -6.91 -8.86
C TYR A 185 -13.47 -6.62 -7.43
N MET A 186 -12.65 -7.51 -6.90
CA MET A 186 -12.07 -7.32 -5.58
C MET A 186 -10.71 -6.64 -5.70
N VAL A 187 -10.47 -5.63 -4.85
CA VAL A 187 -9.16 -5.01 -4.65
C VAL A 187 -8.50 -5.67 -3.44
N MET A 188 -7.30 -6.18 -3.63
CA MET A 188 -6.54 -6.83 -2.56
C MET A 188 -6.01 -5.78 -1.57
N HIS A 189 -5.96 -6.14 -0.29
CA HIS A 189 -5.27 -5.39 0.75
C HIS A 189 -4.07 -6.17 1.27
N HIS A 190 -2.88 -5.58 1.14
CA HIS A 190 -1.66 -6.04 1.74
C HIS A 190 -1.19 -5.04 2.80
N GLU A 191 -1.67 -5.20 4.05
CA GLU A 191 -1.06 -4.50 5.17
C GLU A 191 0.25 -5.20 5.53
N THR A 192 1.36 -4.45 5.54
CA THR A 192 2.67 -5.02 5.81
C THR A 192 3.08 -4.92 7.27
N SER A 193 2.34 -4.14 8.09
CA SER A 193 2.76 -3.73 9.45
C SER A 193 4.16 -3.12 9.45
N SER A 194 4.51 -2.43 8.37
CA SER A 194 5.83 -1.87 8.09
C SER A 194 7.00 -2.88 8.13
N SER A 195 6.70 -4.19 8.07
CA SER A 195 7.73 -5.23 7.98
C SER A 195 8.08 -5.52 6.52
N ILE A 196 9.06 -4.77 6.03
CA ILE A 196 9.47 -4.77 4.63
C ILE A 196 10.02 -6.12 4.20
N ARG A 197 10.92 -6.70 5.01
CA ARG A 197 11.52 -8.01 4.70
C ARG A 197 10.49 -9.13 4.66
N ASN A 198 9.47 -9.06 5.51
CA ASN A 198 8.38 -10.01 5.48
C ASN A 198 7.58 -9.87 4.19
N TYR A 199 7.26 -8.64 3.79
CA TYR A 199 6.51 -8.41 2.56
C TYR A 199 7.29 -8.89 1.32
N GLU A 200 8.53 -8.47 1.16
CA GLU A 200 9.36 -8.88 0.01
C GLU A 200 9.52 -10.40 -0.09
N ARG A 201 9.65 -11.08 1.04
CA ARG A 201 9.76 -12.55 1.08
C ARG A 201 8.51 -13.26 0.59
N HIS A 202 7.32 -12.68 0.81
CA HIS A 202 6.05 -13.28 0.45
C HIS A 202 5.48 -12.75 -0.88
N MET A 203 6.07 -11.73 -1.46
CA MET A 203 5.49 -10.94 -2.55
C MET A 203 5.16 -11.78 -3.79
N ASP A 204 6.04 -12.68 -4.21
CA ASP A 204 5.78 -13.57 -5.35
C ASP A 204 4.55 -14.45 -5.10
N ARG A 205 4.47 -15.06 -3.92
CA ARG A 205 3.34 -15.90 -3.54
C ARG A 205 2.06 -15.09 -3.41
N ALA A 206 2.15 -13.89 -2.85
CA ALA A 206 1.02 -12.99 -2.67
C ALA A 206 0.44 -12.52 -4.00
N TYR A 207 1.29 -12.12 -4.94
CA TYR A 207 0.84 -11.69 -6.28
C TYR A 207 0.33 -12.87 -7.12
N GLN A 208 0.94 -14.05 -6.99
CA GLN A 208 0.38 -15.25 -7.62
C GLN A 208 -1.02 -15.57 -7.07
N PHE A 209 -1.22 -15.51 -5.75
CA PHE A 209 -2.53 -15.69 -5.13
C PHE A 209 -3.57 -14.68 -5.66
N MET A 210 -3.17 -13.43 -5.88
CA MET A 210 -4.04 -12.43 -6.50
C MET A 210 -4.45 -12.83 -7.91
N ASN A 211 -3.51 -13.26 -8.74
CA ASN A 211 -3.79 -13.70 -10.11
C ASN A 211 -4.69 -14.93 -10.15
N ASP A 212 -4.45 -15.92 -9.30
CA ASP A 212 -5.26 -17.14 -9.20
C ASP A 212 -6.70 -16.84 -8.78
N ASN A 213 -6.91 -15.75 -8.04
CA ASN A 213 -8.21 -15.33 -7.52
C ASN A 213 -8.82 -14.09 -8.23
N GLY A 214 -8.18 -13.60 -9.30
CA GLY A 214 -8.73 -12.54 -10.14
C GLY A 214 -8.74 -11.14 -9.50
N TYR A 215 -7.78 -10.83 -8.64
CA TYR A 215 -7.58 -9.50 -8.06
C TYR A 215 -6.67 -8.66 -8.98
N PRO A 216 -7.20 -7.64 -9.68
CA PRO A 216 -6.41 -6.85 -10.63
C PRO A 216 -5.60 -5.72 -9.96
N ALA A 217 -5.88 -5.43 -8.71
CA ALA A 217 -5.28 -4.31 -7.99
C ALA A 217 -5.01 -4.64 -6.53
N VAL A 218 -3.97 -4.03 -5.97
CA VAL A 218 -3.61 -4.09 -4.56
C VAL A 218 -3.53 -2.71 -3.94
N LYS A 219 -4.09 -2.56 -2.74
CA LYS A 219 -3.74 -1.51 -1.79
C LYS A 219 -2.64 -2.07 -0.90
N SER A 220 -1.44 -1.48 -0.94
CA SER A 220 -0.34 -1.84 -0.03
C SER A 220 -0.22 -0.83 1.09
N GLY A 221 -0.26 -1.27 2.35
CA GLY A 221 -0.15 -0.45 3.55
C GLY A 221 1.16 -0.69 4.30
N TYR A 222 1.68 0.35 4.94
CA TYR A 222 2.93 0.34 5.70
C TYR A 222 2.75 1.08 7.04
N VAL A 223 1.71 0.69 7.78
CA VAL A 223 1.36 1.34 9.03
C VAL A 223 2.35 1.01 10.13
N GLY A 224 2.81 2.04 10.83
CA GLY A 224 3.70 1.92 11.98
C GLY A 224 5.17 2.17 11.69
N ASP A 225 6.02 1.82 12.68
CA ASP A 225 7.45 1.98 12.57
C ASP A 225 8.05 0.91 11.64
N ILE A 226 8.97 1.33 10.80
CA ILE A 226 9.62 0.41 9.86
C ILE A 226 10.38 -0.71 10.58
N VAL A 227 10.22 -1.92 10.09
CA VAL A 227 11.03 -3.09 10.47
C VAL A 227 11.88 -3.49 9.26
N PRO A 228 13.24 -3.46 9.38
CA PRO A 228 14.05 -3.37 10.59
C PRO A 228 14.07 -1.99 11.26
N ARG A 229 14.16 -1.98 12.59
CA ARG A 229 14.17 -0.76 13.38
C ARG A 229 15.32 0.16 13.00
N GLY A 230 15.04 1.47 13.01
CA GLY A 230 15.97 2.52 12.65
C GLY A 230 15.89 2.93 11.16
N GLU A 231 15.26 2.13 10.32
CA GLU A 231 14.89 2.58 8.99
C GLU A 231 13.71 3.57 9.05
N ASN A 232 13.57 4.35 8.00
CA ASN A 232 12.54 5.37 7.89
C ASN A 232 11.82 5.24 6.55
N HIS A 233 10.53 5.56 6.50
CA HIS A 233 9.73 5.61 5.28
C HIS A 233 10.40 6.38 4.14
N TYR A 234 11.25 7.34 4.47
CA TYR A 234 11.96 8.20 3.52
C TYR A 234 13.46 7.87 3.42
N SER A 235 13.96 6.79 3.98
CA SER A 235 15.35 6.35 3.72
C SER A 235 15.49 5.82 2.29
N GLN A 236 16.71 5.80 1.76
CA GLN A 236 16.98 5.25 0.43
C GLN A 236 16.50 3.80 0.30
N TRP A 237 16.65 3.02 1.37
CA TRP A 237 16.25 1.61 1.39
C TRP A 237 14.75 1.45 1.16
N LEU A 238 13.92 2.24 1.85
CA LEU A 238 12.45 2.22 1.67
C LEU A 238 12.02 2.75 0.31
N VAL A 239 12.64 3.81 -0.18
CA VAL A 239 12.33 4.32 -1.53
C VAL A 239 12.62 3.27 -2.60
N ASN A 240 13.71 2.53 -2.44
CA ASN A 240 14.02 1.41 -3.34
C ASN A 240 12.98 0.29 -3.22
N HIS A 241 12.52 -0.01 -2.00
CA HIS A 241 11.46 -0.99 -1.78
C HIS A 241 10.14 -0.58 -2.47
N TYR A 242 9.70 0.66 -2.29
CA TYR A 242 8.45 1.12 -2.92
C TYR A 242 8.49 1.03 -4.44
N GLN A 243 9.61 1.36 -5.03
CA GLN A 243 9.81 1.17 -6.47
C GLN A 243 9.80 -0.31 -6.84
N TYR A 244 10.56 -1.14 -6.13
CA TYR A 244 10.61 -2.58 -6.35
C TYR A 244 9.23 -3.23 -6.28
N ALA A 245 8.41 -2.84 -5.29
CA ALA A 245 7.05 -3.37 -5.15
C ALA A 245 6.16 -3.04 -6.34
N VAL A 246 6.28 -1.83 -6.90
CA VAL A 246 5.54 -1.42 -8.11
C VAL A 246 6.02 -2.17 -9.35
N GLU A 247 7.34 -2.31 -9.53
CA GLU A 247 7.94 -3.05 -10.64
C GLU A 247 7.55 -4.53 -10.58
N LYS A 248 7.66 -5.13 -9.41
CA LYS A 248 7.26 -6.52 -9.18
C LYS A 248 5.78 -6.76 -9.46
N ALA A 249 4.91 -5.84 -9.03
CA ALA A 249 3.46 -5.92 -9.33
C ALA A 249 3.19 -5.85 -10.83
N ALA A 250 3.97 -5.08 -11.60
CA ALA A 250 3.84 -5.01 -13.05
C ALA A 250 4.13 -6.36 -13.73
N ASP A 251 5.10 -7.14 -13.23
CA ASP A 251 5.40 -8.49 -13.72
C ASP A 251 4.19 -9.44 -13.62
N TYR A 252 3.34 -9.21 -12.62
CA TYR A 252 2.09 -9.95 -12.39
C TYR A 252 0.86 -9.27 -12.99
N LYS A 253 1.00 -8.16 -13.71
CA LYS A 253 -0.10 -7.34 -14.24
C LYS A 253 -1.06 -6.85 -13.15
N ILE A 254 -0.53 -6.39 -12.03
CA ILE A 254 -1.26 -5.89 -10.87
C ILE A 254 -1.09 -4.36 -10.78
N MET A 255 -2.21 -3.66 -10.63
CA MET A 255 -2.24 -2.23 -10.33
C MET A 255 -1.98 -2.01 -8.84
N VAL A 256 -1.28 -0.92 -8.51
CA VAL A 256 -0.89 -0.61 -7.13
C VAL A 256 -1.46 0.73 -6.70
N ASN A 257 -2.15 0.75 -5.55
CA ASN A 257 -2.43 1.92 -4.76
C ASN A 257 -1.57 1.86 -3.49
N ALA A 258 -0.45 2.59 -3.49
CA ALA A 258 0.52 2.56 -2.40
C ALA A 258 0.11 3.55 -1.30
N HIS A 259 -0.07 3.06 -0.06
CA HIS A 259 -0.33 3.86 1.12
C HIS A 259 0.93 4.03 1.97
N GLU A 260 1.02 5.10 2.77
CA GLU A 260 2.18 5.50 3.60
C GLU A 260 3.52 5.55 2.84
N ALA A 261 3.46 5.48 1.52
CA ALA A 261 4.62 5.56 0.65
C ALA A 261 5.19 6.99 0.58
N VAL A 262 6.30 7.13 -0.09
CA VAL A 262 6.92 8.44 -0.32
C VAL A 262 6.07 9.33 -1.22
N ARG A 263 6.28 10.63 -1.13
CA ARG A 263 5.63 11.62 -2.01
C ARG A 263 5.83 11.27 -3.49
N PRO A 264 4.84 11.55 -4.34
CA PRO A 264 4.92 11.24 -5.76
C PRO A 264 6.15 11.87 -6.43
N THR A 265 6.88 11.04 -7.16
CA THR A 265 8.10 11.43 -7.91
C THR A 265 7.89 11.44 -9.42
N GLY A 266 6.66 11.16 -9.86
CA GLY A 266 6.34 11.02 -11.29
C GLY A 266 6.68 9.64 -11.86
N ILE A 267 7.05 8.66 -11.02
CA ILE A 267 7.41 7.30 -11.46
C ILE A 267 6.25 6.57 -12.15
N CYS A 268 5.01 7.01 -11.93
CA CYS A 268 3.83 6.49 -12.64
C CYS A 268 3.87 6.74 -14.15
N ARG A 269 4.76 7.60 -14.67
CA ARG A 269 5.04 7.68 -16.10
C ARG A 269 5.77 6.43 -16.62
N THR A 270 6.75 5.96 -15.87
CA THR A 270 7.56 4.78 -16.19
C THR A 270 6.84 3.49 -15.88
N TRP A 271 6.13 3.48 -14.76
CA TRP A 271 5.36 2.35 -14.23
C TRP A 271 3.90 2.76 -14.00
N PRO A 272 3.07 2.84 -15.07
CA PRO A 272 1.69 3.32 -14.98
C PRO A 272 0.74 2.41 -14.20
N ASN A 273 1.19 1.22 -13.80
CA ASN A 273 0.46 0.37 -12.86
C ASN A 273 0.43 0.96 -11.42
N LEU A 274 1.27 1.95 -11.10
CA LEU A 274 1.10 2.76 -9.90
C LEU A 274 -0.06 3.75 -10.14
N ILE A 275 -1.27 3.35 -9.80
CA ILE A 275 -2.51 4.11 -10.06
C ILE A 275 -2.91 5.02 -8.91
N GLY A 276 -2.37 4.80 -7.72
CA GLY A 276 -2.62 5.61 -6.53
C GLY A 276 -1.41 5.67 -5.62
N ASN A 277 -1.26 6.80 -4.93
CA ASN A 277 -0.21 6.99 -3.94
C ASN A 277 -0.74 7.91 -2.84
N GLU A 278 -0.95 7.35 -1.65
CA GLU A 278 -1.30 8.13 -0.47
C GLU A 278 -0.04 8.44 0.34
N SER A 279 0.24 9.72 0.49
CA SER A 279 1.40 10.20 1.26
C SER A 279 1.08 11.38 2.18
N ALA A 280 -0.20 11.49 2.56
CA ALA A 280 -0.71 12.51 3.48
C ALA A 280 -1.76 11.90 4.43
N ARG A 281 -2.01 12.57 5.54
CA ARG A 281 -3.06 12.18 6.48
C ARG A 281 -4.43 12.23 5.81
N GLY A 282 -5.18 11.16 5.97
CA GLY A 282 -6.56 11.06 5.54
C GLY A 282 -7.57 11.57 6.58
N THR A 283 -8.86 11.39 6.28
CA THR A 283 -9.97 11.82 7.13
C THR A 283 -10.11 11.00 8.42
N GLU A 284 -9.48 9.84 8.53
CA GLU A 284 -9.44 9.00 9.73
C GLU A 284 -8.90 9.74 10.97
N TYR A 285 -8.10 10.76 10.77
CA TYR A 285 -7.58 11.60 11.85
C TYR A 285 -8.56 12.69 12.34
N GLN A 286 -9.75 12.70 11.76
CA GLN A 286 -10.85 13.61 12.13
C GLN A 286 -12.04 12.87 12.75
N ALA A 287 -11.96 11.54 12.84
CA ALA A 287 -13.01 10.69 13.43
C ALA A 287 -12.94 10.66 14.95
#